data_dd9d3487b5e2633a2f4908e8cd9bc291
#
_entry.id   dd9d3487b5e2633a2f4908e8cd9bc291
#
_cell.length_a   1.000
_cell.length_b   1.000
_cell.length_c   1.000
_cell.angle_alpha   90.00
_cell.angle_beta   90.00
_cell.angle_gamma   90.00
#
_symmetry.space_group_name_H-M   'P 1'
#
loop_
_entity.id
_entity.type
_entity.pdbx_description
1 polymer ?
#
loop_
_entity_poly.entity_id
_entity_poly.type
_entity_poly.pdbx_seq_one_letter_code
_entity_poly.pdbx_strand_id
1 'polypeptide(L)'
;NPDGAVMYGAEQVVSRVAGSGNQAGDQANPVMAMLDGGGYVVAYTDTSGLDGNGYGIFARRYDANDNPLGDPFQVNLTGLHTQDEPAVVRLSGGGFAVVWTSNDYLVDNSGDGVFMRRYLADGSPAPEGEVLVNTSISGNQYQPAVSQSQDGGFIVAWYSDGERDGSYYDVFFQRFDASGNKLGIETRASTPVPVNPYIAEYEPAIALLNDSSGDFVIT
;
A
#
# COMPACT_ATOMS: atom_id res chain seq x y z
N ASN A 1 -20.61 12.87 -14.83
CA ASN A 1 -21.72 13.64 -15.39
C ASN A 1 -22.27 12.88 -16.59
N PRO A 2 -23.61 12.59 -16.70
CA PRO A 2 -24.19 11.85 -17.82
C PRO A 2 -23.92 12.49 -19.19
N ASP A 3 -23.56 13.76 -19.21
CA ASP A 3 -23.35 14.54 -20.45
C ASP A 3 -21.89 14.58 -20.93
N GLY A 4 -20.99 13.84 -20.27
CA GLY A 4 -19.56 13.84 -20.62
C GLY A 4 -18.87 15.20 -20.43
N ALA A 5 -19.51 16.16 -19.77
CA ALA A 5 -18.89 17.43 -19.47
C ALA A 5 -17.76 17.23 -18.45
N VAL A 6 -16.55 17.62 -18.84
CA VAL A 6 -15.41 17.63 -17.94
C VAL A 6 -15.67 18.71 -16.88
N MET A 7 -15.82 18.29 -15.64
CA MET A 7 -15.88 19.23 -14.52
C MET A 7 -14.47 19.76 -14.26
N TYR A 8 -14.17 20.93 -14.77
CA TYR A 8 -12.98 21.67 -14.38
C TYR A 8 -13.21 22.27 -12.98
N GLY A 9 -13.07 21.45 -11.93
CA GLY A 9 -12.82 21.94 -10.58
C GLY A 9 -11.39 22.49 -10.48
N ALA A 10 -11.15 23.38 -9.54
CA ALA A 10 -9.78 23.76 -9.22
C ALA A 10 -9.00 22.50 -8.76
N GLU A 11 -7.79 22.34 -9.28
CA GLU A 11 -6.88 21.28 -8.85
C GLU A 11 -6.73 21.34 -7.31
N GLN A 12 -6.95 20.22 -6.64
CA GLN A 12 -6.86 20.13 -5.19
C GLN A 12 -5.51 19.58 -4.76
N VAL A 13 -4.83 20.29 -3.89
CA VAL A 13 -3.57 19.81 -3.31
C VAL A 13 -3.86 18.90 -2.14
N VAL A 14 -3.58 17.62 -2.28
CA VAL A 14 -3.88 16.57 -1.29
C VAL A 14 -3.03 16.74 -0.03
N SER A 15 -1.78 17.14 -0.17
CA SER A 15 -0.78 17.21 0.91
C SER A 15 -0.89 18.46 1.80
N ARG A 16 -1.77 19.42 1.50
CA ARG A 16 -1.89 20.64 2.31
C ARG A 16 -2.69 20.44 3.57
N VAL A 17 -2.10 20.82 4.69
CA VAL A 17 -2.80 21.12 5.94
C VAL A 17 -3.44 22.49 5.81
N ALA A 18 -4.71 22.62 6.19
CA ALA A 18 -5.41 23.91 6.14
C ALA A 18 -4.69 24.96 7.00
N GLY A 19 -4.29 26.08 6.38
CA GLY A 19 -3.61 27.18 7.08
C GLY A 19 -2.10 27.05 7.25
N SER A 20 -1.48 25.95 6.83
CA SER A 20 -0.03 25.84 6.70
C SER A 20 0.42 26.44 5.36
N GLY A 21 1.53 27.20 5.38
CA GLY A 21 2.22 27.61 4.16
C GLY A 21 2.68 26.39 3.33
N ASN A 22 3.41 26.61 2.25
CA ASN A 22 4.04 25.51 1.48
C ASN A 22 4.77 24.59 2.44
N GLN A 23 4.34 23.33 2.51
CA GLN A 23 5.16 22.29 3.15
C GLN A 23 6.44 22.16 2.32
N ALA A 24 7.57 22.22 3.00
CA ALA A 24 8.85 21.98 2.35
C ALA A 24 8.96 20.48 2.11
N GLY A 25 9.32 20.07 0.91
CA GLY A 25 9.47 18.68 0.51
C GLY A 25 8.55 18.30 -0.65
N ASP A 26 8.94 17.26 -1.35
CA ASP A 26 8.17 16.73 -2.47
C ASP A 26 7.21 15.64 -1.98
N GLN A 27 6.08 15.51 -2.66
CA GLN A 27 5.18 14.39 -2.50
C GLN A 27 5.26 13.53 -3.75
N ALA A 28 5.42 12.22 -3.54
CA ALA A 28 5.66 11.25 -4.61
C ALA A 28 4.71 10.05 -4.49
N ASN A 29 4.68 9.23 -5.52
CA ASN A 29 4.01 7.94 -5.55
C ASN A 29 2.56 7.98 -5.07
N PRO A 30 1.70 8.91 -5.57
CA PRO A 30 0.32 8.98 -5.12
C PRO A 30 -0.48 7.77 -5.60
N VAL A 31 -1.26 7.20 -4.70
CA VAL A 31 -2.19 6.09 -4.97
C VAL A 31 -3.55 6.39 -4.38
N MET A 32 -4.61 5.84 -4.96
CA MET A 32 -5.98 6.12 -4.54
C MET A 32 -6.82 4.86 -4.51
N ALA A 33 -7.73 4.78 -3.53
CA ALA A 33 -8.80 3.79 -3.50
C ALA A 33 -10.16 4.47 -3.25
N MET A 34 -11.17 4.06 -4.04
CA MET A 34 -12.56 4.45 -3.80
C MET A 34 -13.08 3.73 -2.57
N LEU A 35 -13.79 4.44 -1.70
CA LEU A 35 -14.40 3.91 -0.49
C LEU A 35 -15.91 3.72 -0.67
N ASP A 36 -16.53 3.00 0.25
CA ASP A 36 -17.99 2.87 0.27
C ASP A 36 -18.64 4.24 0.45
N GLY A 37 -19.79 4.44 -0.22
CA GLY A 37 -20.48 5.73 -0.21
C GLY A 37 -19.94 6.79 -1.18
N GLY A 38 -18.98 6.41 -2.06
CA GLY A 38 -18.45 7.26 -3.14
C GLY A 38 -17.33 8.20 -2.73
N GLY A 39 -16.88 8.18 -1.47
CA GLY A 39 -15.67 8.86 -1.05
C GLY A 39 -14.41 8.10 -1.48
N TYR A 40 -13.24 8.64 -1.18
CA TYR A 40 -11.96 8.02 -1.51
C TYR A 40 -10.85 8.40 -0.52
N VAL A 41 -9.79 7.64 -0.55
CA VAL A 41 -8.54 7.94 0.17
C VAL A 41 -7.40 8.05 -0.83
N VAL A 42 -6.54 9.05 -0.65
CA VAL A 42 -5.28 9.19 -1.38
C VAL A 42 -4.15 8.98 -0.38
N ALA A 43 -3.23 8.07 -0.69
CA ALA A 43 -1.98 7.90 0.05
C ALA A 43 -0.79 8.31 -0.83
N TYR A 44 0.29 8.76 -0.23
CA TYR A 44 1.47 9.25 -0.93
C TYR A 44 2.71 9.21 -0.02
N THR A 45 3.88 9.25 -0.63
CA THR A 45 5.16 9.45 0.06
C THR A 45 5.40 10.94 0.26
N ASP A 46 5.72 11.36 1.47
CA ASP A 46 6.16 12.72 1.80
C ASP A 46 7.67 12.71 2.10
N THR A 47 8.43 13.53 1.40
CA THR A 47 9.89 13.57 1.54
C THR A 47 10.37 14.71 2.43
N SER A 48 9.45 15.41 3.09
CA SER A 48 9.77 16.61 3.90
C SER A 48 10.33 16.29 5.30
N GLY A 49 10.30 15.02 5.71
CA GLY A 49 10.68 14.61 7.07
C GLY A 49 9.64 14.96 8.13
N LEU A 50 8.38 15.14 7.74
CA LEU A 50 7.28 15.43 8.67
C LEU A 50 7.01 14.29 9.65
N ASP A 51 7.38 13.07 9.30
CA ASP A 51 7.29 11.90 10.17
C ASP A 51 8.43 11.83 11.22
N GLY A 52 9.42 12.73 11.09
CA GLY A 52 10.56 12.84 12.00
C GLY A 52 11.92 12.52 11.39
N ASN A 53 11.98 11.74 10.30
CA ASN A 53 13.23 11.41 9.61
C ASN A 53 13.02 10.75 8.24
N GLY A 54 13.43 11.42 7.16
CA GLY A 54 13.41 10.83 5.82
C GLY A 54 12.07 10.93 5.13
N TYR A 55 11.66 9.85 4.50
CA TYR A 55 10.39 9.75 3.78
C TYR A 55 9.37 9.05 4.67
N GLY A 56 8.13 9.55 4.66
CA GLY A 56 7.02 8.96 5.39
C GLY A 56 5.79 8.77 4.53
N ILE A 57 4.92 7.85 4.92
CA ILE A 57 3.65 7.62 4.25
C ILE A 57 2.55 8.45 4.90
N PHE A 58 1.90 9.26 4.08
CA PHE A 58 0.77 10.10 4.48
C PHE A 58 -0.47 9.74 3.67
N ALA A 59 -1.65 10.02 4.24
CA ALA A 59 -2.91 9.83 3.55
C ALA A 59 -3.90 10.94 3.88
N ARG A 60 -4.86 11.15 2.97
CA ARG A 60 -6.00 12.05 3.18
C ARG A 60 -7.25 11.42 2.61
N ARG A 61 -8.37 11.57 3.34
CA ARG A 61 -9.69 11.09 2.93
C ARG A 61 -10.53 12.21 2.37
N TYR A 62 -11.44 11.85 1.47
CA TYR A 62 -12.39 12.73 0.83
C TYR A 62 -13.78 12.11 0.83
N ASP A 63 -14.81 12.96 0.89
CA ASP A 63 -16.20 12.55 0.65
C ASP A 63 -16.49 12.41 -0.86
N ALA A 64 -17.73 12.00 -1.19
CA ALA A 64 -18.18 11.84 -2.59
C ALA A 64 -18.30 13.16 -3.37
N ASN A 65 -18.15 14.31 -2.73
CA ASN A 65 -18.19 15.64 -3.35
C ASN A 65 -16.79 16.29 -3.39
N ASP A 66 -15.73 15.50 -3.25
CA ASP A 66 -14.34 15.93 -3.22
C ASP A 66 -13.97 16.84 -2.03
N ASN A 67 -14.80 16.89 -0.97
CA ASN A 67 -14.44 17.64 0.23
C ASN A 67 -13.50 16.79 1.11
N PRO A 68 -12.41 17.38 1.61
CA PRO A 68 -11.52 16.67 2.51
C PRO A 68 -12.20 16.37 3.85
N LEU A 69 -12.05 15.15 4.33
CA LEU A 69 -12.51 14.68 5.64
C LEU A 69 -11.41 14.84 6.70
N GLY A 70 -10.89 16.05 6.83
CA GLY A 70 -9.79 16.40 7.74
C GLY A 70 -8.49 16.72 7.04
N ASP A 71 -7.45 16.92 7.86
CA ASP A 71 -6.08 17.14 7.39
C ASP A 71 -5.42 15.82 6.97
N PRO A 72 -4.34 15.86 6.16
CA PRO A 72 -3.50 14.69 5.94
C PRO A 72 -3.00 14.12 7.26
N PHE A 73 -2.91 12.81 7.35
CA PHE A 73 -2.43 12.10 8.53
C PHE A 73 -1.30 11.13 8.17
N GLN A 74 -0.38 10.94 9.10
CA GLN A 74 0.71 9.99 8.96
C GLN A 74 0.20 8.56 9.07
N VAL A 75 0.62 7.70 8.14
CA VAL A 75 0.25 6.29 8.09
C VAL A 75 1.24 5.44 8.87
N ASN A 76 2.55 5.55 8.59
CA ASN A 76 3.59 4.85 9.33
C ASN A 76 3.66 5.32 10.79
N LEU A 77 3.92 4.38 11.71
CA LEU A 77 4.05 4.69 13.15
C LEU A 77 5.48 5.06 13.54
N THR A 78 6.45 4.48 12.84
CA THR A 78 7.86 4.77 13.06
C THR A 78 8.29 5.85 12.07
N GLY A 79 8.88 6.94 12.57
CA GLY A 79 9.53 7.97 11.75
C GLY A 79 11.03 7.69 11.56
N LEU A 80 11.46 6.45 11.76
CA LEU A 80 12.86 6.06 11.55
C LEU A 80 13.04 5.54 10.13
N HIS A 81 14.12 5.99 9.47
CA HIS A 81 14.46 5.56 8.11
C HIS A 81 13.48 6.01 7.03
N THR A 82 13.40 5.30 5.92
CA THR A 82 12.60 5.67 4.76
C THR A 82 11.41 4.74 4.61
N GLN A 83 10.22 5.33 4.42
CA GLN A 83 9.01 4.64 4.02
C GLN A 83 8.57 5.17 2.66
N ASP A 84 8.34 4.29 1.69
CA ASP A 84 8.06 4.66 0.30
C ASP A 84 7.12 3.64 -0.38
N GLU A 85 6.76 3.93 -1.62
CA GLU A 85 6.01 3.02 -2.49
C GLU A 85 4.68 2.56 -1.90
N PRO A 86 3.78 3.49 -1.51
CA PRO A 86 2.50 3.11 -0.95
C PRO A 86 1.60 2.45 -1.98
N ALA A 87 0.78 1.50 -1.52
CA ALA A 87 -0.40 1.02 -2.23
C ALA A 87 -1.60 1.03 -1.28
N VAL A 88 -2.81 1.18 -1.81
CA VAL A 88 -4.02 1.32 -0.99
C VAL A 88 -5.17 0.51 -1.55
N VAL A 89 -5.95 -0.10 -0.68
CA VAL A 89 -7.12 -0.89 -1.05
C VAL A 89 -8.29 -0.61 -0.10
N ARG A 90 -9.49 -0.57 -0.65
CA ARG A 90 -10.72 -0.61 0.12
C ARG A 90 -10.89 -2.00 0.75
N LEU A 91 -11.40 -2.04 1.97
CA LEU A 91 -11.75 -3.27 2.67
C LEU A 91 -13.26 -3.46 2.76
N SER A 92 -13.70 -4.70 2.84
CA SER A 92 -15.09 -5.02 3.18
C SER A 92 -15.45 -4.41 4.52
N GLY A 93 -16.63 -3.77 4.59
CA GLY A 93 -17.05 -3.04 5.79
C GLY A 93 -16.68 -1.56 5.81
N GLY A 94 -16.19 -1.01 4.68
CA GLY A 94 -16.04 0.42 4.44
C GLY A 94 -14.70 1.02 4.87
N GLY A 95 -13.82 0.24 5.48
CA GLY A 95 -12.45 0.67 5.82
C GLY A 95 -11.49 0.57 4.63
N PHE A 96 -10.21 0.77 4.90
CA PHE A 96 -9.15 0.63 3.90
C PHE A 96 -7.84 0.15 4.56
N ALA A 97 -6.94 -0.39 3.74
CA ALA A 97 -5.57 -0.69 4.14
C ALA A 97 -4.59 0.07 3.26
N VAL A 98 -3.54 0.59 3.86
CA VAL A 98 -2.36 1.12 3.16
C VAL A 98 -1.23 0.15 3.40
N VAL A 99 -0.50 -0.21 2.35
CA VAL A 99 0.72 -1.03 2.40
C VAL A 99 1.87 -0.21 1.82
N TRP A 100 3.10 -0.43 2.27
CA TRP A 100 4.27 0.33 1.82
C TRP A 100 5.56 -0.46 2.04
N THR A 101 6.63 -0.02 1.39
CA THR A 101 8.00 -0.45 1.66
C THR A 101 8.58 0.36 2.81
N SER A 102 9.21 -0.28 3.78
CA SER A 102 9.88 0.39 4.90
C SER A 102 11.25 -0.19 5.14
N ASN A 103 12.24 0.69 5.28
CA ASN A 103 13.60 0.35 5.68
C ASN A 103 13.74 0.38 7.22
N ASP A 104 12.86 -0.33 7.92
CA ASP A 104 12.89 -0.41 9.38
C ASP A 104 13.61 -1.67 9.87
N TYR A 105 14.93 -1.55 10.05
CA TYR A 105 15.79 -2.62 10.55
C TYR A 105 15.43 -3.12 11.97
N LEU A 106 14.56 -2.44 12.69
CA LEU A 106 14.16 -2.88 14.03
C LEU A 106 13.12 -4.00 13.99
N VAL A 107 12.35 -4.08 12.91
CA VAL A 107 11.28 -5.07 12.75
C VAL A 107 11.69 -6.12 11.71
N ASP A 108 12.20 -5.68 10.56
CA ASP A 108 12.81 -6.55 9.56
C ASP A 108 14.34 -6.40 9.61
N ASN A 109 14.99 -7.21 10.38
CA ASN A 109 16.43 -7.12 10.70
C ASN A 109 17.37 -7.37 9.50
N SER A 110 16.88 -7.35 8.27
CA SER A 110 17.62 -7.69 7.06
C SER A 110 17.61 -6.64 5.96
N GLY A 111 16.80 -5.61 6.05
CA GLY A 111 16.71 -4.58 5.01
C GLY A 111 15.32 -3.97 4.89
N ASP A 112 14.86 -3.79 3.65
CA ASP A 112 13.51 -3.29 3.40
C ASP A 112 12.47 -4.40 3.57
N GLY A 113 11.37 -4.08 4.25
CA GLY A 113 10.23 -4.97 4.43
C GLY A 113 8.93 -4.30 3.96
N VAL A 114 7.90 -5.13 3.73
CA VAL A 114 6.56 -4.65 3.40
C VAL A 114 5.72 -4.56 4.67
N PHE A 115 5.19 -3.38 4.92
CA PHE A 115 4.34 -3.09 6.07
C PHE A 115 2.93 -2.72 5.63
N MET A 116 1.98 -2.85 6.54
CA MET A 116 0.61 -2.37 6.34
C MET A 116 0.05 -1.74 7.59
N ARG A 117 -0.94 -0.85 7.39
CA ARG A 117 -1.83 -0.35 8.44
C ARG A 117 -3.24 -0.28 7.92
N ARG A 118 -4.19 -0.76 8.74
CA ARG A 118 -5.61 -0.74 8.41
C ARG A 118 -6.31 0.41 9.12
N TYR A 119 -7.40 0.83 8.49
CA TYR A 119 -8.30 1.86 9.00
C TYR A 119 -9.74 1.39 8.93
N LEU A 120 -10.52 1.74 9.92
CA LEU A 120 -11.95 1.43 10.00
C LEU A 120 -12.76 2.36 9.08
N ALA A 121 -14.06 2.09 8.92
CA ALA A 121 -14.94 2.86 8.03
C ALA A 121 -15.02 4.36 8.39
N ASP A 122 -14.90 4.69 9.67
CA ASP A 122 -14.86 6.07 10.15
C ASP A 122 -13.51 6.77 9.89
N GLY A 123 -12.49 6.01 9.48
CA GLY A 123 -11.13 6.45 9.24
C GLY A 123 -10.22 6.40 10.46
N SER A 124 -10.69 5.92 11.59
CA SER A 124 -9.82 5.65 12.73
C SER A 124 -8.89 4.46 12.44
N PRO A 125 -7.64 4.48 12.97
CA PRO A 125 -6.74 3.36 12.79
C PRO A 125 -7.28 2.11 13.50
N ALA A 126 -7.10 0.96 12.86
CA ALA A 126 -7.42 -0.32 13.45
C ALA A 126 -6.47 -0.65 14.63
N PRO A 127 -6.93 -1.42 15.64
CA PRO A 127 -6.23 -1.59 16.91
C PRO A 127 -4.90 -2.35 16.81
N GLU A 128 -4.69 -3.14 15.77
CA GLU A 128 -3.46 -3.89 15.56
C GLU A 128 -2.26 -3.01 15.22
N GLY A 129 -2.49 -1.76 14.80
CA GLY A 129 -1.43 -0.82 14.44
C GLY A 129 -0.74 -1.17 13.13
N GLU A 130 0.58 -1.01 13.12
CA GLU A 130 1.44 -1.33 11.97
C GLU A 130 1.82 -2.82 12.01
N VAL A 131 1.73 -3.50 10.87
CA VAL A 131 1.95 -4.95 10.77
C VAL A 131 2.94 -5.25 9.65
N LEU A 132 3.94 -6.08 9.93
CA LEU A 132 4.85 -6.64 8.90
C LEU A 132 4.09 -7.67 8.05
N VAL A 133 4.05 -7.44 6.74
CA VAL A 133 3.34 -8.29 5.76
C VAL A 133 4.15 -9.52 5.41
N ASN A 134 5.43 -9.34 5.01
CA ASN A 134 6.31 -10.44 4.69
C ASN A 134 6.61 -11.30 5.93
N THR A 135 6.87 -12.58 5.71
CA THR A 135 7.27 -13.53 6.77
C THR A 135 8.74 -13.84 6.66
N SER A 136 9.24 -13.93 5.42
CA SER A 136 10.68 -14.03 5.18
C SER A 136 11.30 -12.66 5.29
N ILE A 137 12.34 -12.57 6.07
CA ILE A 137 13.16 -11.38 6.31
C ILE A 137 14.52 -11.48 5.63
N SER A 138 14.72 -12.42 4.69
CA SER A 138 15.98 -12.53 3.94
C SER A 138 15.95 -11.58 2.74
N GLY A 139 16.95 -10.72 2.64
CA GLY A 139 17.03 -9.69 1.60
C GLY A 139 15.99 -8.58 1.80
N ASN A 140 15.75 -7.84 0.76
CA ASN A 140 14.79 -6.74 0.76
C ASN A 140 13.48 -7.16 0.11
N GLN A 141 12.39 -6.55 0.55
CA GLN A 141 11.05 -6.68 0.00
C GLN A 141 10.53 -5.31 -0.41
N TYR A 142 10.07 -5.18 -1.67
CA TYR A 142 9.80 -3.88 -2.29
C TYR A 142 8.48 -3.84 -3.05
N GLN A 143 8.02 -2.61 -3.33
CA GLN A 143 6.95 -2.27 -4.27
C GLN A 143 5.70 -3.14 -4.09
N PRO A 144 5.04 -3.01 -2.94
CA PRO A 144 3.85 -3.79 -2.69
C PRO A 144 2.70 -3.36 -3.61
N ALA A 145 1.96 -4.35 -4.10
CA ALA A 145 0.64 -4.19 -4.68
C ALA A 145 -0.40 -4.81 -3.76
N VAL A 146 -1.60 -4.25 -3.74
CA VAL A 146 -2.69 -4.76 -2.91
C VAL A 146 -4.01 -4.77 -3.68
N SER A 147 -4.80 -5.83 -3.50
CA SER A 147 -6.14 -5.96 -4.07
C SER A 147 -7.09 -6.60 -3.07
N GLN A 148 -8.34 -6.17 -3.08
CA GLN A 148 -9.39 -6.80 -2.29
C GLN A 148 -9.70 -8.18 -2.86
N SER A 149 -9.89 -9.20 -2.02
CA SER A 149 -10.33 -10.52 -2.45
C SER A 149 -11.86 -10.67 -2.38
N GLN A 150 -12.41 -11.64 -3.13
CA GLN A 150 -13.86 -11.82 -3.20
C GLN A 150 -14.49 -12.30 -1.89
N ASP A 151 -13.73 -12.97 -1.04
CA ASP A 151 -14.13 -13.41 0.30
C ASP A 151 -14.17 -12.27 1.34
N GLY A 152 -13.93 -11.04 0.89
CA GLY A 152 -13.94 -9.85 1.73
C GLY A 152 -12.62 -9.52 2.39
N GLY A 153 -11.61 -10.37 2.23
CA GLY A 153 -10.23 -10.11 2.64
C GLY A 153 -9.46 -9.31 1.59
N PHE A 154 -8.14 -9.44 1.60
CA PHE A 154 -7.26 -8.80 0.62
C PHE A 154 -5.97 -9.61 0.41
N ILE A 155 -5.28 -9.30 -0.67
CA ILE A 155 -4.03 -9.93 -1.07
C ILE A 155 -2.99 -8.84 -1.25
N VAL A 156 -1.82 -9.02 -0.66
CA VAL A 156 -0.64 -8.18 -0.88
C VAL A 156 0.39 -8.99 -1.63
N ALA A 157 0.93 -8.46 -2.72
CA ALA A 157 2.07 -9.03 -3.44
C ALA A 157 3.23 -8.04 -3.41
N TRP A 158 4.45 -8.55 -3.48
CA TRP A 158 5.68 -7.76 -3.50
C TRP A 158 6.78 -8.53 -4.22
N TYR A 159 7.84 -7.86 -4.63
CA TYR A 159 9.05 -8.57 -5.03
C TYR A 159 10.10 -8.59 -3.93
N SER A 160 10.96 -9.60 -3.98
CA SER A 160 12.03 -9.81 -3.00
C SER A 160 13.35 -10.14 -3.71
N ASP A 161 14.44 -9.54 -3.24
CA ASP A 161 15.80 -9.86 -3.69
C ASP A 161 16.50 -10.88 -2.79
N GLY A 162 15.78 -11.45 -1.83
CA GLY A 162 16.28 -12.49 -0.93
C GLY A 162 16.44 -13.80 -1.67
N GLU A 163 17.66 -14.12 -2.09
CA GLU A 163 18.02 -15.33 -2.82
C GLU A 163 17.48 -16.61 -2.17
N ARG A 164 16.37 -17.13 -2.71
CA ARG A 164 15.82 -18.41 -2.25
C ARG A 164 16.11 -19.58 -3.20
N ASP A 165 16.48 -19.30 -4.46
CA ASP A 165 16.73 -20.31 -5.48
C ASP A 165 17.80 -19.92 -6.51
N GLY A 166 18.49 -18.79 -6.31
CA GLY A 166 19.50 -18.26 -7.22
C GLY A 166 18.96 -17.30 -8.30
N SER A 167 17.68 -16.93 -8.26
CA SER A 167 17.15 -15.79 -9.00
C SER A 167 17.40 -14.50 -8.22
N TYR A 168 17.58 -13.38 -8.97
CA TYR A 168 17.85 -12.09 -8.31
C TYR A 168 16.60 -11.48 -7.66
N TYR A 169 15.42 -11.73 -8.23
CA TYR A 169 14.15 -11.20 -7.75
C TYR A 169 13.03 -12.21 -7.95
N ASP A 170 12.17 -12.30 -6.98
CA ASP A 170 11.00 -13.17 -6.95
C ASP A 170 9.78 -12.42 -6.50
N VAL A 171 8.63 -12.76 -7.06
CA VAL A 171 7.35 -12.22 -6.61
C VAL A 171 6.72 -13.16 -5.59
N PHE A 172 6.34 -12.58 -4.45
CA PHE A 172 5.64 -13.26 -3.36
C PHE A 172 4.29 -12.61 -3.11
N PHE A 173 3.40 -13.33 -2.45
CA PHE A 173 2.15 -12.78 -1.95
C PHE A 173 1.74 -13.40 -0.62
N GLN A 174 0.95 -12.64 0.12
CA GLN A 174 0.28 -13.06 1.36
C GLN A 174 -1.21 -12.69 1.28
N ARG A 175 -2.07 -13.63 1.64
CA ARG A 175 -3.50 -13.39 1.79
C ARG A 175 -3.83 -12.99 3.21
N PHE A 176 -4.86 -12.15 3.34
CA PHE A 176 -5.39 -11.70 4.62
C PHE A 176 -6.91 -11.82 4.64
N ASP A 177 -7.48 -12.10 5.80
CA ASP A 177 -8.92 -11.94 6.02
C ASP A 177 -9.31 -10.45 6.14
N ALA A 178 -10.62 -10.16 6.22
CA ALA A 178 -11.12 -8.80 6.37
C ALA A 178 -10.65 -8.10 7.67
N SER A 179 -10.24 -8.90 8.67
CA SER A 179 -9.71 -8.40 9.94
C SER A 179 -8.20 -8.17 9.93
N GLY A 180 -7.52 -8.45 8.80
CA GLY A 180 -6.08 -8.28 8.65
C GLY A 180 -5.25 -9.45 9.23
N ASN A 181 -5.86 -10.59 9.53
CA ASN A 181 -5.11 -11.77 9.92
C ASN A 181 -4.59 -12.48 8.67
N LYS A 182 -3.33 -12.95 8.72
CA LYS A 182 -2.73 -13.73 7.64
C LYS A 182 -3.51 -15.04 7.43
N LEU A 183 -3.82 -15.34 6.16
CA LEU A 183 -4.43 -16.61 5.73
C LEU A 183 -3.38 -17.47 5.03
N GLY A 184 -3.00 -18.55 5.68
CA GLY A 184 -1.96 -19.44 5.19
C GLY A 184 -0.55 -18.85 5.32
N ILE A 185 0.36 -19.36 4.51
CA ILE A 185 1.77 -18.94 4.47
C ILE A 185 2.01 -18.00 3.29
N GLU A 186 3.03 -17.17 3.41
CA GLU A 186 3.62 -16.43 2.29
C GLU A 186 3.96 -17.40 1.15
N THR A 187 3.53 -17.07 -0.05
CA THR A 187 3.64 -17.95 -1.21
C THR A 187 4.36 -17.23 -2.35
N ARG A 188 5.29 -17.92 -2.99
CA ARG A 188 5.93 -17.44 -4.21
C ARG A 188 4.97 -17.53 -5.38
N ALA A 189 4.75 -16.43 -6.08
CA ALA A 189 3.92 -16.34 -7.28
C ALA A 189 4.72 -16.62 -8.55
N SER A 190 5.98 -16.19 -8.60
CA SER A 190 6.86 -16.38 -9.73
C SER A 190 7.24 -17.86 -9.91
N THR A 191 7.37 -18.30 -11.16
CA THR A 191 7.91 -19.63 -11.43
C THR A 191 9.43 -19.59 -11.38
N PRO A 192 10.09 -20.60 -10.77
CA PRO A 192 11.55 -20.70 -10.84
C PRO A 192 12.00 -20.74 -12.30
N VAL A 193 12.67 -19.70 -12.78
CA VAL A 193 13.32 -19.72 -14.09
C VAL A 193 14.74 -20.25 -13.91
N PRO A 194 15.19 -21.22 -14.74
CA PRO A 194 16.58 -21.66 -14.70
C PRO A 194 17.48 -20.46 -14.99
N VAL A 195 18.29 -20.15 -14.03
CA VAL A 195 19.35 -19.12 -13.96
C VAL A 195 19.53 -18.30 -15.24
N ASN A 196 18.68 -17.32 -15.46
CA ASN A 196 18.99 -16.22 -16.34
C ASN A 196 19.09 -14.96 -15.47
N PRO A 197 20.29 -14.49 -15.12
CA PRO A 197 20.50 -13.35 -14.22
C PRO A 197 19.99 -12.01 -14.79
N TYR A 198 19.40 -12.02 -15.98
CA TYR A 198 18.88 -10.83 -16.65
C TYR A 198 17.34 -10.76 -16.70
N ILE A 199 16.65 -11.76 -16.15
CA ILE A 199 15.19 -11.70 -16.01
C ILE A 199 14.90 -11.29 -14.58
N ALA A 200 14.59 -10.03 -14.39
CA ALA A 200 14.13 -9.48 -13.14
C ALA A 200 12.62 -9.24 -13.24
N GLU A 201 11.87 -9.74 -12.26
CA GLU A 201 10.43 -9.51 -12.12
C GLU A 201 10.25 -8.35 -11.15
N TYR A 202 9.73 -7.22 -11.67
CA TYR A 202 9.53 -6.00 -10.90
C TYR A 202 8.07 -5.55 -10.95
N GLU A 203 7.68 -4.73 -9.99
CA GLU A 203 6.40 -4.02 -9.97
C GLU A 203 5.19 -4.96 -10.09
N PRO A 204 4.97 -5.86 -9.11
CA PRO A 204 3.84 -6.77 -9.18
C PRO A 204 2.52 -6.00 -9.24
N ALA A 205 1.61 -6.46 -10.08
CA ALA A 205 0.23 -6.00 -10.10
C ALA A 205 -0.70 -7.17 -9.80
N ILE A 206 -1.78 -6.90 -9.07
CA ILE A 206 -2.79 -7.90 -8.72
C ILE A 206 -4.11 -7.54 -9.38
N ALA A 207 -4.69 -8.48 -10.10
CA ALA A 207 -6.05 -8.38 -10.60
C ALA A 207 -6.88 -9.58 -10.14
N LEU A 208 -8.09 -9.31 -9.62
CA LEU A 208 -9.05 -10.37 -9.35
C LEU A 208 -9.66 -10.86 -10.68
N LEU A 209 -9.81 -12.16 -10.80
CA LEU A 209 -10.63 -12.73 -11.86
C LEU A 209 -12.10 -12.52 -11.48
N ASN A 210 -12.86 -11.99 -12.43
CA ASN A 210 -14.27 -11.67 -12.21
C ASN A 210 -15.16 -12.93 -12.45
N ASP A 211 -14.78 -14.02 -11.78
CA ASP A 211 -15.51 -15.29 -11.78
C ASP A 211 -15.88 -15.71 -10.36
N SER A 212 -16.65 -16.77 -10.21
CA SER A 212 -17.10 -17.27 -8.91
C SER A 212 -16.03 -18.07 -8.15
N SER A 213 -14.81 -18.24 -8.70
CA SER A 213 -13.75 -19.05 -8.10
C SER A 213 -13.02 -18.34 -6.97
N GLY A 214 -13.00 -16.99 -7.01
CA GLY A 214 -12.19 -16.18 -6.09
C GLY A 214 -10.71 -16.16 -6.48
N ASP A 215 -10.41 -16.53 -7.72
CA ASP A 215 -9.05 -16.55 -8.25
C ASP A 215 -8.54 -15.14 -8.56
N PHE A 216 -7.23 -15.00 -8.61
CA PHE A 216 -6.54 -13.76 -8.92
C PHE A 216 -5.31 -14.03 -9.78
N VAL A 217 -4.86 -13.01 -10.49
CA VAL A 217 -3.63 -13.03 -11.29
C VAL A 217 -2.65 -12.02 -10.69
N ILE A 218 -1.41 -12.42 -10.57
CA ILE A 218 -0.28 -11.55 -10.29
C ILE A 218 0.58 -11.52 -11.55
N THR A 219 0.90 -10.31 -12.01
CA THR A 219 1.73 -10.07 -13.20
C THR A 219 2.95 -9.26 -12.82
#